data_cdaab7c7911a80758535fc775702cc7b
#
_entry.id   cdaab7c7911a80758535fc775702cc7b
#
_cell.length_a   1.000
_cell.length_b   1.000
_cell.length_c   1.000
_cell.angle_alpha   90.00
_cell.angle_beta   90.00
_cell.angle_gamma   90.00
#
_symmetry.space_group_name_H-M   'P 1'
#
loop_
_entity.id
_entity.type
_entity.pdbx_description
1 polymer ?
#
loop_
_entity_poly.entity_id
_entity_poly.type
_entity_poly.pdbx_seq_one_letter_code
_entity_poly.pdbx_strand_id
1 'polypeptide(L)'
;MSIHQESLIAAPTQQVFELLTSGSLFSAATGMPAEITDREGDAFSVFGGRVEGRQIELVPGQRVVQAWRFGAAHPSPWEPGVYSTVRFALAPSDQGTRLVIDHTGIPAEWIEHISQGYPTFYQDPLTKFFSN
;
A
#
# COMPACT_ATOMS: atom_id res chain seq x y z
N MET A 1 -15.66 9.19 -5.26
CA MET A 1 -14.61 9.01 -6.28
C MET A 1 -13.54 8.07 -5.75
N SER A 2 -12.88 7.39 -6.64
CA SER A 2 -11.88 6.39 -6.29
C SER A 2 -10.63 6.54 -7.16
N ILE A 3 -9.55 5.93 -6.68
CA ILE A 3 -8.30 5.83 -7.45
C ILE A 3 -8.17 4.38 -7.89
N HIS A 4 -7.84 4.18 -9.16
CA HIS A 4 -7.57 2.86 -9.73
C HIS A 4 -6.26 2.92 -10.50
N GLN A 5 -5.29 2.08 -10.12
CA GLN A 5 -3.99 2.02 -10.79
C GLN A 5 -3.55 0.57 -10.95
N GLU A 6 -2.81 0.29 -12.01
CA GLU A 6 -2.31 -1.04 -12.32
C GLU A 6 -0.83 -0.98 -12.65
N SER A 7 -0.11 -2.04 -12.26
CA SER A 7 1.31 -2.18 -12.57
C SER A 7 1.67 -3.64 -12.73
N LEU A 8 2.78 -3.89 -13.43
CA LEU A 8 3.38 -5.23 -13.51
C LEU A 8 4.62 -5.24 -12.64
N ILE A 9 4.68 -6.22 -11.75
CA ILE A 9 5.81 -6.40 -10.83
C ILE A 9 6.50 -7.72 -11.17
N ALA A 10 7.82 -7.67 -11.35
CA ALA A 10 8.60 -8.83 -11.79
C ALA A 10 8.91 -9.76 -10.62
N ALA A 11 7.88 -10.28 -9.97
CA ALA A 11 8.00 -11.22 -8.86
C ALA A 11 6.70 -12.01 -8.74
N PRO A 12 6.74 -13.25 -8.19
CA PRO A 12 5.54 -14.03 -7.93
C PRO A 12 4.61 -13.32 -6.95
N THR A 13 3.31 -13.60 -7.04
CA THR A 13 2.29 -12.97 -6.20
C THR A 13 2.59 -13.11 -4.71
N GLN A 14 3.12 -14.26 -4.28
CA GLN A 14 3.43 -14.47 -2.87
C GLN A 14 4.53 -13.53 -2.38
N GLN A 15 5.54 -13.26 -3.21
CA GLN A 15 6.62 -12.35 -2.83
C GLN A 15 6.13 -10.90 -2.76
N VAL A 16 5.25 -10.50 -3.67
CA VAL A 16 4.65 -9.15 -3.62
C VAL A 16 3.80 -9.02 -2.37
N PHE A 17 3.01 -10.05 -2.05
CA PHE A 17 2.21 -10.08 -0.82
C PHE A 17 3.11 -9.94 0.42
N GLU A 18 4.20 -10.68 0.48
CA GLU A 18 5.13 -10.60 1.60
C GLU A 18 5.71 -9.20 1.78
N LEU A 19 6.08 -8.54 0.68
CA LEU A 19 6.59 -7.18 0.76
C LEU A 19 5.54 -6.23 1.33
N LEU A 20 4.29 -6.36 0.89
CA LEU A 20 3.20 -5.49 1.34
C LEU A 20 2.79 -5.75 2.80
N THR A 21 3.21 -6.88 3.39
CA THR A 21 2.82 -7.27 4.74
C THR A 21 4.01 -7.46 5.69
N SER A 22 5.20 -7.02 5.28
CA SER A 22 6.41 -7.11 6.11
C SER A 22 7.00 -5.73 6.30
N GLY A 23 7.13 -5.30 7.55
CA GLY A 23 7.73 -4.00 7.86
C GLY A 23 9.17 -3.89 7.34
N SER A 24 9.98 -4.93 7.51
CA SER A 24 11.37 -4.90 7.07
C SER A 24 11.49 -4.85 5.55
N LEU A 25 10.69 -5.63 4.81
CA LEU A 25 10.71 -5.62 3.35
C LEU A 25 10.16 -4.32 2.79
N PHE A 26 9.06 -3.83 3.34
CA PHE A 26 8.46 -2.58 2.91
C PHE A 26 9.43 -1.41 3.15
N SER A 27 10.07 -1.38 4.31
CA SER A 27 11.07 -0.35 4.63
C SER A 27 12.27 -0.43 3.68
N ALA A 28 12.74 -1.64 3.36
CA ALA A 28 13.84 -1.79 2.41
C ALA A 28 13.47 -1.30 1.02
N ALA A 29 12.24 -1.55 0.58
CA ALA A 29 11.78 -1.13 -0.75
C ALA A 29 11.59 0.38 -0.84
N THR A 30 11.01 0.99 0.19
CA THR A 30 10.66 2.42 0.15
C THR A 30 11.77 3.33 0.66
N GLY A 31 12.71 2.79 1.43
CA GLY A 31 13.74 3.59 2.08
C GLY A 31 13.24 4.37 3.28
N MET A 32 12.03 4.08 3.77
CA MET A 32 11.41 4.79 4.88
C MET A 32 10.94 3.81 5.95
N PRO A 33 10.94 4.19 7.24
CA PRO A 33 10.48 3.30 8.30
C PRO A 33 9.07 2.79 8.07
N ALA A 34 8.85 1.50 8.35
CA ALA A 34 7.55 0.87 8.21
C ALA A 34 7.34 -0.15 9.32
N GLU A 35 6.13 -0.14 9.88
CA GLU A 35 5.67 -1.13 10.86
C GLU A 35 4.37 -1.72 10.32
N ILE A 36 4.46 -2.88 9.72
CA ILE A 36 3.31 -3.56 9.13
C ILE A 36 3.50 -5.07 9.29
N THR A 37 2.42 -5.78 9.52
CA THR A 37 2.45 -7.23 9.76
C THR A 37 1.49 -7.95 8.81
N ASP A 38 1.59 -9.28 8.80
CA ASP A 38 0.72 -10.14 8.01
C ASP A 38 -0.50 -10.65 8.81
N ARG A 39 -0.96 -9.86 9.79
CA ARG A 39 -2.09 -10.26 10.64
C ARG A 39 -3.26 -9.30 10.50
N GLU A 40 -4.43 -9.85 10.19
CA GLU A 40 -5.66 -9.07 10.13
C GLU A 40 -5.96 -8.45 11.50
N GLY A 41 -6.43 -7.20 11.47
CA GLY A 41 -6.73 -6.44 12.67
C GLY A 41 -5.57 -5.65 13.24
N ASP A 42 -4.33 -5.95 12.84
CA ASP A 42 -3.17 -5.22 13.35
C ASP A 42 -3.10 -3.81 12.78
N ALA A 43 -2.67 -2.89 13.62
CA ALA A 43 -2.37 -1.53 13.18
C ALA A 43 -1.10 -1.53 12.33
N PHE A 44 -1.01 -0.60 11.39
CA PHE A 44 0.21 -0.40 10.62
C PHE A 44 0.56 1.08 10.54
N SER A 45 1.84 1.34 10.28
CA SER A 45 2.39 2.67 10.05
C SER A 45 3.48 2.55 9.00
N VAL A 46 3.39 3.29 7.93
CA VAL A 46 4.37 3.25 6.84
C VAL A 46 4.79 4.66 6.46
N PHE A 47 5.86 4.77 5.66
CA PHE A 47 6.42 6.06 5.24
C PHE A 47 6.77 6.95 6.44
N GLY A 48 7.36 6.33 7.48
CA GLY A 48 7.79 7.08 8.67
C GLY A 48 6.63 7.63 9.49
N GLY A 49 5.45 7.00 9.43
CA GLY A 49 4.26 7.43 10.16
C GLY A 49 3.38 8.40 9.40
N ARG A 50 3.73 8.73 8.16
CA ARG A 50 2.88 9.61 7.34
C ARG A 50 1.58 8.95 6.92
N VAL A 51 1.58 7.63 6.82
CA VAL A 51 0.39 6.82 6.53
C VAL A 51 0.24 5.79 7.63
N GLU A 52 -0.95 5.64 8.14
CA GLU A 52 -1.26 4.67 9.19
C GLU A 52 -2.65 4.08 8.99
N GLY A 53 -2.93 2.98 9.66
CA GLY A 53 -4.23 2.33 9.57
C GLY A 53 -4.26 0.96 10.20
N ARG A 54 -5.09 0.07 9.62
CA ARG A 54 -5.23 -1.31 10.07
C ARG A 54 -5.32 -2.25 8.89
N GLN A 55 -4.76 -3.44 9.06
CA GLN A 55 -4.95 -4.55 8.13
C GLN A 55 -6.38 -5.07 8.30
N ILE A 56 -7.19 -4.98 7.26
CA ILE A 56 -8.60 -5.41 7.30
C ILE A 56 -8.75 -6.83 6.81
N GLU A 57 -8.19 -7.13 5.63
CA GLU A 57 -8.27 -8.46 5.05
C GLU A 57 -6.95 -8.80 4.39
N LEU A 58 -6.44 -9.98 4.69
CA LEU A 58 -5.20 -10.48 4.11
C LEU A 58 -5.43 -11.87 3.55
N VAL A 59 -5.35 -12.02 2.23
CA VAL A 59 -5.45 -13.31 1.56
C VAL A 59 -4.09 -13.55 0.87
N PRO A 60 -3.28 -14.46 1.41
CA PRO A 60 -1.90 -14.64 0.93
C PRO A 60 -1.82 -14.83 -0.58
N GLY A 61 -0.96 -14.04 -1.21
CA GLY A 61 -0.75 -14.08 -2.65
C GLY A 61 -1.89 -13.55 -3.49
N GLN A 62 -2.98 -13.05 -2.89
CA GLN A 62 -4.16 -12.61 -3.63
C GLN A 62 -4.54 -11.16 -3.37
N ARG A 63 -4.64 -10.74 -2.11
CA ARG A 63 -5.00 -9.35 -1.83
C ARG A 63 -4.66 -8.90 -0.42
N VAL A 64 -4.50 -7.59 -0.31
CA VAL A 64 -4.32 -6.88 0.96
C VAL A 64 -5.34 -5.74 0.97
N VAL A 65 -6.17 -5.68 2.01
CA VAL A 65 -7.16 -4.60 2.19
C VAL A 65 -6.85 -3.89 3.49
N GLN A 66 -6.80 -2.57 3.44
CA GLN A 66 -6.41 -1.74 4.58
C GLN A 66 -7.39 -0.59 4.79
N ALA A 67 -7.68 -0.28 6.07
CA ALA A 67 -8.14 1.05 6.43
C ALA A 67 -6.89 1.95 6.44
N TRP A 68 -6.95 3.12 5.81
CA TRP A 68 -5.77 3.91 5.47
C TRP A 68 -6.04 5.39 5.72
N ARG A 69 -5.07 6.11 6.27
CA ARG A 69 -5.21 7.54 6.51
C ARG A 69 -3.87 8.24 6.56
N PHE A 70 -3.87 9.57 6.37
CA PHE A 70 -2.70 10.35 6.72
C PHE A 70 -2.57 10.36 8.24
N GLY A 71 -1.41 9.93 8.73
CA GLY A 71 -1.15 9.82 10.14
C GLY A 71 -0.50 11.05 10.76
N ALA A 72 -0.14 10.92 12.03
CA ALA A 72 0.37 12.04 12.82
C ALA A 72 1.66 12.66 12.25
N ALA A 73 2.48 11.89 11.55
CA ALA A 73 3.72 12.40 10.98
C ALA A 73 3.55 13.07 9.61
N HIS A 74 2.33 13.01 9.03
CA HIS A 74 2.05 13.72 7.78
C HIS A 74 1.90 15.22 8.05
N PRO A 75 2.34 16.11 7.12
CA PRO A 75 2.15 17.54 7.28
C PRO A 75 0.68 17.96 7.43
N SER A 76 -0.25 17.17 6.90
CA SER A 76 -1.69 17.43 6.98
C SER A 76 -2.42 16.14 7.40
N PRO A 77 -2.28 15.73 8.67
CA PRO A 77 -2.95 14.50 9.13
C PRO A 77 -4.47 14.66 9.04
N TRP A 78 -5.16 13.55 8.74
CA TRP A 78 -6.61 13.57 8.70
C TRP A 78 -7.18 13.65 10.13
N GLU A 79 -8.40 14.17 10.24
CA GLU A 79 -9.06 14.24 11.54
C GLU A 79 -9.26 12.84 12.12
N PRO A 80 -9.31 12.73 13.47
CA PRO A 80 -9.54 11.43 14.12
C PRO A 80 -10.80 10.75 13.58
N GLY A 81 -10.69 9.45 13.30
CA GLY A 81 -11.81 8.67 12.80
C GLY A 81 -12.02 8.72 11.28
N VAL A 82 -11.27 9.55 10.57
CA VAL A 82 -11.39 9.63 9.11
C VAL A 82 -10.43 8.62 8.48
N TYR A 83 -10.98 7.65 7.75
CA TYR A 83 -10.24 6.59 7.06
C TYR A 83 -10.77 6.42 5.65
N SER A 84 -9.87 5.99 4.77
CA SER A 84 -10.22 5.49 3.45
C SER A 84 -9.99 3.99 3.43
N THR A 85 -10.32 3.33 2.31
CA THR A 85 -10.07 1.90 2.12
C THR A 85 -9.23 1.70 0.87
N VAL A 86 -8.10 1.00 1.02
CA VAL A 86 -7.28 0.63 -0.11
C VAL A 86 -7.25 -0.89 -0.26
N ARG A 87 -7.35 -1.36 -1.50
CA ARG A 87 -7.23 -2.77 -1.84
C ARG A 87 -6.09 -2.94 -2.83
N PHE A 88 -5.15 -3.81 -2.49
CA PHE A 88 -4.10 -4.26 -3.39
C PHE A 88 -4.48 -5.67 -3.83
N ALA A 89 -4.86 -5.82 -5.10
CA ALA A 89 -5.21 -7.13 -5.65
C ALA A 89 -4.04 -7.64 -6.49
N LEU A 90 -3.69 -8.90 -6.29
CA LEU A 90 -2.53 -9.53 -6.93
C LEU A 90 -3.01 -10.65 -7.82
N ALA A 91 -2.64 -10.63 -9.09
CA ALA A 91 -2.97 -11.70 -10.03
C ALA A 91 -1.71 -12.15 -10.76
N PRO A 92 -1.54 -13.48 -10.95
CA PRO A 92 -0.38 -13.97 -11.71
C PRO A 92 -0.43 -13.44 -13.16
N SER A 93 0.74 -13.14 -13.69
CA SER A 93 0.91 -12.78 -15.10
C SER A 93 2.15 -13.49 -15.64
N ASP A 94 2.30 -13.48 -16.96
CA ASP A 94 3.48 -14.10 -17.59
C ASP A 94 4.78 -13.44 -17.14
N GLN A 95 4.71 -12.20 -16.66
CA GLN A 95 5.90 -11.44 -16.25
C GLN A 95 6.01 -11.29 -14.74
N GLY A 96 5.18 -12.01 -13.97
CA GLY A 96 5.21 -11.97 -12.52
C GLY A 96 3.84 -11.72 -11.92
N THR A 97 3.58 -10.50 -11.44
CA THR A 97 2.32 -10.13 -10.79
C THR A 97 1.73 -8.89 -11.45
N ARG A 98 0.45 -8.95 -11.74
CA ARG A 98 -0.35 -7.76 -12.05
C ARG A 98 -0.90 -7.25 -10.72
N LEU A 99 -0.45 -6.06 -10.34
CA LEU A 99 -0.91 -5.39 -9.12
C LEU A 99 -1.97 -4.37 -9.49
N VAL A 100 -3.14 -4.50 -8.88
CA VAL A 100 -4.25 -3.55 -9.07
C VAL A 100 -4.52 -2.86 -7.73
N ILE A 101 -4.45 -1.54 -7.73
CA ILE A 101 -4.70 -0.73 -6.54
C ILE A 101 -6.02 -0.01 -6.71
N ASP A 102 -6.97 -0.28 -5.81
CA ASP A 102 -8.24 0.43 -5.74
C ASP A 102 -8.35 1.10 -4.38
N HIS A 103 -8.49 2.42 -4.38
CA HIS A 103 -8.51 3.23 -3.17
C HIS A 103 -9.78 4.08 -3.17
N THR A 104 -10.64 3.87 -2.19
CA THR A 104 -11.96 4.52 -2.11
C THR A 104 -12.14 5.23 -0.76
N GLY A 105 -13.12 6.15 -0.70
CA GLY A 105 -13.43 6.84 0.55
C GLY A 105 -12.43 7.93 0.91
N ILE A 106 -11.62 8.38 -0.02
CA ILE A 106 -10.65 9.45 0.20
C ILE A 106 -11.38 10.79 0.29
N PRO A 107 -11.06 11.66 1.26
CA PRO A 107 -11.58 13.02 1.26
C PRO A 107 -11.31 13.69 -0.10
N ALA A 108 -12.34 14.36 -0.65
CA ALA A 108 -12.29 14.87 -2.03
C ALA A 108 -11.08 15.76 -2.30
N GLU A 109 -10.68 16.56 -1.33
CA GLU A 109 -9.55 17.48 -1.44
C GLU A 109 -8.20 16.78 -1.62
N TRP A 110 -8.10 15.48 -1.28
CA TRP A 110 -6.84 14.73 -1.32
C TRP A 110 -6.75 13.72 -2.44
N ILE A 111 -7.82 13.50 -3.21
CA ILE A 111 -7.85 12.46 -4.25
C ILE A 111 -6.74 12.65 -5.27
N GLU A 112 -6.60 13.85 -5.81
CA GLU A 112 -5.58 14.11 -6.84
C GLU A 112 -4.17 13.98 -6.28
N HIS A 113 -3.94 14.52 -5.08
CA HIS A 113 -2.63 14.45 -4.43
C HIS A 113 -2.21 13.00 -4.18
N ILE A 114 -3.13 12.18 -3.64
CA ILE A 114 -2.84 10.77 -3.37
C ILE A 114 -2.66 10.00 -4.67
N SER A 115 -3.49 10.26 -5.68
CA SER A 115 -3.36 9.60 -6.98
C SER A 115 -1.98 9.85 -7.60
N GLN A 116 -1.50 11.08 -7.53
CA GLN A 116 -0.17 11.43 -8.05
C GLN A 116 0.97 10.85 -7.22
N GLY A 117 0.73 10.56 -5.94
CA GLY A 117 1.73 9.97 -5.06
C GLY A 117 1.93 8.48 -5.24
N TYR A 118 0.95 7.76 -5.80
CA TYR A 118 1.05 6.30 -5.91
C TYR A 118 2.27 5.82 -6.69
N PRO A 119 2.59 6.36 -7.87
CA PRO A 119 3.81 5.93 -8.57
C PRO A 119 5.06 6.09 -7.72
N THR A 120 5.23 7.22 -7.08
CA THR A 120 6.43 7.53 -6.31
C THR A 120 6.56 6.69 -5.05
N PHE A 121 5.46 6.47 -4.32
CA PHE A 121 5.51 5.83 -3.01
C PHE A 121 5.27 4.33 -3.05
N TYR A 122 4.53 3.82 -4.03
CA TYR A 122 4.20 2.40 -4.10
C TYR A 122 4.74 1.72 -5.36
N GLN A 123 4.34 2.17 -6.53
CA GLN A 123 4.62 1.44 -7.77
C GLN A 123 6.10 1.41 -8.12
N ASP A 124 6.77 2.56 -8.10
CA ASP A 124 8.19 2.63 -8.44
C ASP A 124 9.06 1.88 -7.43
N PRO A 125 8.87 2.03 -6.10
CA PRO A 125 9.64 1.25 -5.13
C PRO A 125 9.46 -0.26 -5.28
N LEU A 126 8.23 -0.74 -5.50
CA LEU A 126 7.98 -2.16 -5.68
C LEU A 126 8.63 -2.68 -6.97
N THR A 127 8.46 -1.95 -8.06
CA THR A 127 9.05 -2.31 -9.34
C THR A 127 10.57 -2.39 -9.23
N LYS A 128 11.16 -1.40 -8.61
CA LYS A 128 12.62 -1.32 -8.45
C LYS A 128 13.15 -2.43 -7.52
N PHE A 129 12.43 -2.71 -6.44
CA PHE A 129 12.87 -3.71 -5.47
C PHE A 129 13.02 -5.09 -6.11
N PHE A 130 12.12 -5.45 -7.00
CA PHE A 130 12.11 -6.75 -7.66
C PHE A 130 12.85 -6.78 -9.01
N SER A 131 13.36 -5.65 -9.46
CA SER A 131 14.17 -5.61 -10.67
C SER A 131 15.66 -5.73 -10.31
N ASN A 132 16.36 -6.52 -11.05
CA ASN A 132 17.81 -6.67 -10.83
C ASN A 132 18.59 -6.14 -12.00
#